data_6ac823a648530a03d77ab3a54d59ccd1
#
_entry.id   6ac823a648530a03d77ab3a54d59ccd1
#
_cell.length_a   1.000
_cell.length_b   1.000
_cell.length_c   1.000
_cell.angle_alpha   90.00
_cell.angle_beta   90.00
_cell.angle_gamma   90.00
#
_symmetry.space_group_name_H-M   'P 1'
#
loop_
_entity.id
_entity.type
_entity.pdbx_description
1 polymer ?
#
loop_
_entity_poly.entity_id
_entity_poly.type
_entity_poly.pdbx_seq_one_letter_code
_entity_poly.pdbx_strand_id
1 'polypeptide(L)'
;MLWHQRLGHIGEKGLQILHRNGMVEGMSNCSLDFDFCEHCVYGKQNRVSFPSGAKRANKILELVHSDVFGPVLVPSVANSMYYVSFIDDFSRNTWIYFLRKKSEVFDRFKYLRLWWKTIQRRR
;
A
#
# COMPACT_ATOMS: atom_id res chain seq x y z
N MET A 1 -3.74 -30.82 -12.69
CA MET A 1 -3.24 -30.43 -11.35
C MET A 1 -2.05 -31.29 -10.86
N LEU A 2 -2.09 -32.64 -10.97
CA LEU A 2 -1.06 -33.55 -10.43
C LEU A 2 0.38 -33.24 -10.89
N TRP A 3 0.61 -33.10 -12.19
CA TRP A 3 1.92 -32.82 -12.74
C TRP A 3 2.46 -31.43 -12.39
N HIS A 4 1.58 -30.44 -12.29
CA HIS A 4 1.90 -29.13 -11.78
C HIS A 4 2.53 -29.17 -10.39
N GLN A 5 1.93 -29.94 -9.47
CA GLN A 5 2.44 -30.12 -8.10
C GLN A 5 3.73 -30.95 -8.06
N ARG A 6 3.78 -32.08 -8.79
CA ARG A 6 4.96 -32.96 -8.84
C ARG A 6 6.22 -32.27 -9.37
N LEU A 7 6.06 -31.34 -10.30
CA LEU A 7 7.16 -30.62 -10.93
C LEU A 7 7.39 -29.22 -10.29
N GLY A 8 7.11 -29.09 -8.98
CA GLY A 8 7.41 -27.87 -8.24
C GLY A 8 6.58 -26.68 -8.66
N HIS A 9 5.32 -26.89 -8.97
CA HIS A 9 4.37 -25.85 -9.38
C HIS A 9 4.79 -25.12 -10.64
N ILE A 10 5.30 -25.85 -11.64
CA ILE A 10 5.63 -25.31 -12.97
C ILE A 10 4.37 -24.79 -13.67
N GLY A 11 4.48 -23.69 -14.41
CA GLY A 11 3.34 -23.11 -15.13
C GLY A 11 2.87 -23.96 -16.29
N GLU A 12 1.63 -23.75 -16.73
CA GLU A 12 0.97 -24.50 -17.81
C GLU A 12 1.83 -24.57 -19.08
N LYS A 13 2.41 -23.45 -19.53
CA LYS A 13 3.30 -23.41 -20.70
C LYS A 13 4.51 -24.34 -20.53
N GLY A 14 5.08 -24.44 -19.35
CA GLY A 14 6.18 -25.36 -19.05
C GLY A 14 5.74 -26.81 -19.13
N LEU A 15 4.56 -27.15 -18.60
CA LEU A 15 3.98 -28.49 -18.71
C LEU A 15 3.72 -28.88 -20.17
N GLN A 16 3.20 -27.97 -20.99
CA GLN A 16 2.96 -28.20 -22.41
C GLN A 16 4.26 -28.48 -23.16
N ILE A 17 5.35 -27.78 -22.85
CA ILE A 17 6.67 -28.03 -23.46
C ILE A 17 7.20 -29.42 -23.07
N LEU A 18 7.14 -29.78 -21.80
CA LEU A 18 7.58 -31.10 -21.31
C LEU A 18 6.79 -32.24 -21.94
N HIS A 19 5.47 -32.08 -22.06
CA HIS A 19 4.58 -33.02 -22.70
C HIS A 19 4.90 -33.17 -24.18
N ARG A 20 5.02 -32.06 -24.94
CA ARG A 20 5.32 -32.05 -26.39
C ARG A 20 6.64 -32.72 -26.70
N ASN A 21 7.62 -32.54 -25.86
CA ASN A 21 8.96 -33.07 -26.05
C ASN A 21 9.15 -34.49 -25.48
N GLY A 22 8.10 -35.09 -24.88
CA GLY A 22 8.19 -36.44 -24.30
C GLY A 22 9.19 -36.55 -23.12
N MET A 23 9.48 -35.44 -22.42
CA MET A 23 10.52 -35.39 -21.40
C MET A 23 10.14 -36.05 -20.08
N VAL A 24 8.88 -36.41 -19.90
CA VAL A 24 8.38 -37.00 -18.65
C VAL A 24 7.55 -38.23 -18.96
N GLU A 25 7.98 -39.37 -18.43
CA GLU A 25 7.23 -40.62 -18.56
C GLU A 25 5.87 -40.52 -17.86
N GLY A 26 4.82 -41.09 -18.49
CA GLY A 26 3.47 -41.12 -17.95
C GLY A 26 2.66 -39.81 -18.10
N MET A 27 3.23 -38.78 -18.75
CA MET A 27 2.51 -37.52 -18.99
C MET A 27 1.66 -37.54 -20.27
N SER A 28 1.84 -38.52 -21.15
CA SER A 28 1.27 -38.56 -22.52
C SER A 28 -0.26 -38.58 -22.57
N ASN A 29 -0.95 -39.02 -21.53
CA ASN A 29 -2.41 -39.19 -21.49
C ASN A 29 -3.08 -38.33 -20.39
N CYS A 30 -2.48 -37.21 -20.01
CA CYS A 30 -3.00 -36.37 -18.93
C CYS A 30 -3.57 -35.05 -19.43
N SER A 31 -4.65 -34.59 -18.84
CA SER A 31 -5.07 -33.21 -18.98
C SER A 31 -4.01 -32.30 -18.32
N LEU A 32 -3.49 -31.35 -19.09
CA LEU A 32 -2.53 -30.36 -18.64
C LEU A 32 -3.20 -29.09 -18.14
N ASP A 33 -4.49 -28.97 -18.40
CA ASP A 33 -5.28 -27.85 -17.90
C ASP A 33 -5.47 -27.99 -16.40
N PHE A 34 -5.20 -26.94 -15.70
CA PHE A 34 -5.49 -26.83 -14.28
C PHE A 34 -5.99 -25.42 -13.97
N ASP A 35 -7.01 -25.40 -13.16
CA ASP A 35 -7.57 -24.17 -12.64
C ASP A 35 -6.61 -23.50 -11.65
N PHE A 36 -7.13 -22.70 -10.81
CA PHE A 36 -6.44 -21.99 -9.75
C PHE A 36 -5.65 -22.89 -8.81
N CYS A 37 -4.36 -22.55 -8.59
CA CYS A 37 -3.52 -23.18 -7.56
C CYS A 37 -3.23 -22.17 -6.45
N GLU A 38 -3.84 -22.38 -5.30
CA GLU A 38 -3.70 -21.51 -4.12
C GLU A 38 -2.23 -21.35 -3.69
N HIS A 39 -1.45 -22.42 -3.68
CA HIS A 39 -0.03 -22.39 -3.33
C HIS A 39 0.80 -21.54 -4.29
N CYS A 40 0.45 -21.55 -5.59
CA CYS A 40 1.11 -20.67 -6.57
C CYS A 40 0.79 -19.22 -6.35
N VAL A 41 -0.44 -18.89 -5.97
CA VAL A 41 -0.83 -17.50 -5.70
C VAL A 41 -0.06 -16.97 -4.51
N TYR A 42 -0.04 -17.71 -3.40
CA TYR A 42 0.69 -17.28 -2.21
C TYR A 42 2.21 -17.29 -2.40
N GLY A 43 2.76 -18.32 -3.03
CA GLY A 43 4.21 -18.49 -3.19
C GLY A 43 4.83 -17.62 -4.28
N LYS A 44 4.05 -17.22 -5.30
CA LYS A 44 4.52 -16.43 -6.44
C LYS A 44 3.91 -15.02 -6.50
N GLN A 45 3.34 -14.55 -5.39
CA GLN A 45 2.78 -13.20 -5.30
C GLN A 45 3.89 -12.18 -5.49
N ASN A 46 3.88 -11.51 -6.64
CA ASN A 46 4.76 -10.38 -6.89
C ASN A 46 4.20 -9.11 -6.28
N ARG A 47 5.07 -8.30 -5.67
CA ARG A 47 4.69 -6.96 -5.24
C ARG A 47 4.29 -6.13 -6.45
N VAL A 48 3.06 -5.63 -6.45
CA VAL A 48 2.59 -4.73 -7.51
C VAL A 48 3.41 -3.45 -7.46
N SER A 49 4.00 -3.05 -8.59
CA SER A 49 4.67 -1.75 -8.69
C SER A 49 3.65 -0.62 -8.65
N PHE A 50 3.97 0.46 -7.96
CA PHE A 50 3.13 1.65 -8.01
C PHE A 50 3.10 2.22 -9.42
N PRO A 51 1.95 2.74 -9.90
CA PRO A 51 1.87 3.33 -11.22
C PRO A 51 2.86 4.50 -11.33
N SER A 52 3.73 4.44 -12.32
CA SER A 52 4.61 5.54 -12.69
C SER A 52 3.75 6.68 -13.22
N GLY A 53 3.75 7.82 -12.55
CA GLY A 53 2.98 8.99 -12.97
C GLY A 53 1.80 9.33 -12.06
N ALA A 54 1.85 8.95 -10.78
CA ALA A 54 0.93 9.52 -9.78
C ALA A 54 0.99 11.06 -9.87
N LYS A 55 -0.15 11.67 -10.15
CA LYS A 55 -0.26 13.14 -10.22
C LYS A 55 0.10 13.70 -8.85
N ARG A 56 1.12 14.52 -8.81
CA ARG A 56 1.46 15.31 -7.63
C ARG A 56 0.57 16.56 -7.57
N ALA A 57 0.38 17.07 -6.36
CA ALA A 57 -0.28 18.35 -6.17
C ALA A 57 0.49 19.47 -6.89
N ASN A 58 -0.23 20.39 -7.53
CA ASN A 58 0.34 21.53 -8.24
C ASN A 58 0.39 22.81 -7.38
N LYS A 59 -0.30 22.79 -6.24
CA LYS A 59 -0.42 23.95 -5.33
C LYS A 59 -0.32 23.49 -3.89
N ILE A 60 0.08 24.41 -3.01
CA ILE A 60 0.14 24.19 -1.57
C ILE A 60 -1.26 23.91 -1.02
N LEU A 61 -1.38 22.89 -0.18
CA LEU A 61 -2.61 22.39 0.44
C LEU A 61 -3.69 21.89 -0.55
N GLU A 62 -3.32 21.59 -1.78
CA GLU A 62 -4.19 20.88 -2.73
C GLU A 62 -4.37 19.41 -2.33
N LEU A 63 -3.28 18.76 -1.90
CA LEU A 63 -3.25 17.42 -1.36
C LEU A 63 -2.45 17.39 -0.06
N VAL A 64 -3.08 16.97 1.01
CA VAL A 64 -2.46 16.84 2.33
C VAL A 64 -2.54 15.39 2.77
N HIS A 65 -1.40 14.77 2.98
CA HIS A 65 -1.31 13.46 3.62
C HIS A 65 -1.40 13.64 5.13
N SER A 66 -2.15 12.79 5.81
CA SER A 66 -2.22 12.83 7.26
C SER A 66 -2.12 11.45 7.87
N ASP A 67 -1.46 11.38 9.01
CA ASP A 67 -1.34 10.16 9.80
C ASP A 67 -1.53 10.48 11.28
N VAL A 68 -2.16 9.54 12.00
CA VAL A 68 -2.44 9.66 13.44
C VAL A 68 -1.76 8.53 14.17
N PHE A 69 -0.80 8.86 15.00
CA PHE A 69 -0.10 7.91 15.84
C PHE A 69 -0.64 7.93 17.29
N GLY A 70 -0.73 6.76 17.92
CA GLY A 70 -1.15 6.56 19.31
C GLY A 70 -2.32 5.56 19.45
N PRO A 71 -2.73 5.24 20.69
CA PRO A 71 -2.25 5.87 21.93
C PRO A 71 -0.84 5.42 22.29
N VAL A 72 -0.02 6.36 22.81
CA VAL A 72 1.27 6.04 23.38
C VAL A 72 1.10 5.50 24.81
N LEU A 73 2.01 4.62 25.24
CA LEU A 73 1.96 4.02 26.58
C LEU A 73 2.20 5.05 27.68
N VAL A 74 3.07 6.03 27.45
CA VAL A 74 3.39 7.10 28.39
C VAL A 74 2.93 8.43 27.77
N PRO A 75 2.00 9.13 28.41
CA PRO A 75 1.56 10.44 27.93
C PRO A 75 2.71 11.47 27.93
N SER A 76 2.62 12.44 27.02
CA SER A 76 3.53 13.58 27.03
C SER A 76 3.34 14.46 28.28
N VAL A 77 4.29 15.38 28.52
CA VAL A 77 4.20 16.35 29.65
C VAL A 77 2.88 17.13 29.63
N ALA A 78 2.30 17.39 28.46
CA ALA A 78 1.00 18.06 28.30
C ALA A 78 -0.20 17.08 28.32
N ASN A 79 0.01 15.83 28.76
CA ASN A 79 -1.00 14.78 28.82
C ASN A 79 -1.61 14.41 27.45
N SER A 80 -0.81 14.50 26.39
CA SER A 80 -1.21 14.08 25.05
C SER A 80 -0.82 12.62 24.83
N MET A 81 -1.76 11.82 24.33
CA MET A 81 -1.59 10.40 24.04
C MET A 81 -1.49 10.10 22.54
N TYR A 82 -1.78 11.08 21.70
CA TYR A 82 -1.75 10.98 20.25
C TYR A 82 -1.01 12.15 19.64
N TYR A 83 -0.55 11.98 18.41
CA TYR A 83 -0.24 13.11 17.55
C TYR A 83 -0.78 12.87 16.14
N VAL A 84 -1.06 13.93 15.44
CA VAL A 84 -1.38 13.91 14.01
C VAL A 84 -0.31 14.69 13.26
N SER A 85 0.15 14.11 12.15
CA SER A 85 0.99 14.78 11.17
C SER A 85 0.17 15.14 9.95
N PHE A 86 0.38 16.34 9.42
CA PHE A 86 -0.12 16.77 8.11
C PHE A 86 1.07 17.12 7.24
N ILE A 87 1.16 16.48 6.07
CA ILE A 87 2.26 16.67 5.12
C ILE A 87 1.67 17.17 3.81
N ASP A 88 2.05 18.37 3.40
CA ASP A 88 1.64 18.91 2.11
C ASP A 88 2.42 18.24 0.97
N ASP A 89 1.72 17.70 -0.02
CA ASP A 89 2.35 16.96 -1.12
C ASP A 89 3.21 17.86 -2.01
N PHE A 90 2.79 19.12 -2.19
CA PHE A 90 3.49 20.08 -3.05
C PHE A 90 4.77 20.64 -2.42
N SER A 91 4.65 21.24 -1.24
CA SER A 91 5.78 21.93 -0.56
C SER A 91 6.58 21.03 0.37
N ARG A 92 6.08 19.85 0.68
CA ARG A 92 6.63 18.91 1.68
C ARG A 92 6.68 19.48 3.10
N ASN A 93 6.03 20.59 3.34
CA ASN A 93 5.89 21.12 4.69
C ASN A 93 5.12 20.14 5.58
N THR A 94 5.59 20.01 6.80
CA THR A 94 5.01 19.09 7.79
C THR A 94 4.58 19.88 9.01
N TRP A 95 3.33 19.66 9.45
CA TRP A 95 2.78 20.18 10.69
C TRP A 95 2.42 19.03 11.61
N ILE A 96 2.83 19.12 12.87
CA ILE A 96 2.54 18.11 13.88
C ILE A 96 1.76 18.75 15.01
N TYR A 97 0.65 18.11 15.41
CA TYR A 97 -0.18 18.53 16.53
C TYR A 97 -0.33 17.38 17.51
N PHE A 98 -0.02 17.67 18.78
CA PHE A 98 -0.27 16.73 19.87
C PHE A 98 -1.74 16.79 20.30
N LEU A 99 -2.32 15.61 20.58
CA LEU A 99 -3.74 15.43 20.84
C LEU A 99 -3.95 14.59 22.09
N ARG A 100 -4.98 14.92 22.86
CA ARG A 100 -5.43 14.07 23.96
C ARG A 100 -6.35 12.95 23.46
N LYS A 101 -7.16 13.24 22.44
CA LYS A 101 -8.14 12.31 21.85
C LYS A 101 -8.02 12.30 20.33
N LYS A 102 -8.23 11.14 19.69
CA LYS A 102 -8.28 11.03 18.22
C LYS A 102 -9.34 11.92 17.57
N SER A 103 -10.45 12.18 18.28
CA SER A 103 -11.54 13.03 17.75
C SER A 103 -11.13 14.48 17.48
N GLU A 104 -10.01 14.95 18.04
CA GLU A 104 -9.51 16.31 17.84
C GLU A 104 -8.83 16.54 16.47
N VAL A 105 -8.54 15.46 15.72
CA VAL A 105 -7.81 15.52 14.44
C VAL A 105 -8.48 16.48 13.45
N PHE A 106 -9.81 16.40 13.31
CA PHE A 106 -10.54 17.22 12.36
C PHE A 106 -10.49 18.72 12.72
N ASP A 107 -10.50 19.06 14.00
CA ASP A 107 -10.39 20.43 14.45
C ASP A 107 -8.99 20.99 14.19
N ARG A 108 -7.94 20.19 14.34
CA ARG A 108 -6.57 20.57 13.99
C ARG A 108 -6.41 20.79 12.47
N PHE A 109 -7.06 19.97 11.67
CA PHE A 109 -7.08 20.18 10.22
C PHE A 109 -7.79 21.48 9.82
N LYS A 110 -8.95 21.77 10.43
CA LYS A 110 -9.65 23.06 10.22
C LYS A 110 -8.76 24.24 10.59
N TYR A 111 -8.06 24.15 11.72
CA TYR A 111 -7.14 25.19 12.18
C TYR A 111 -6.01 25.43 11.17
N LEU A 112 -5.34 24.37 10.68
CA LEU A 112 -4.30 24.43 9.67
C LEU A 112 -4.80 25.14 8.40
N ARG A 113 -5.99 24.78 7.94
CA ARG A 113 -6.61 25.36 6.74
C ARG A 113 -6.93 26.85 6.90
N LEU A 114 -7.42 27.24 8.06
CA LEU A 114 -7.72 28.65 8.38
C LEU A 114 -6.43 29.48 8.45
N TRP A 115 -5.43 28.97 9.15
CA TRP A 115 -4.12 29.61 9.26
C TRP A 115 -3.50 29.87 7.89
N TRP A 116 -3.53 28.86 7.00
CA TRP A 116 -3.03 29.01 5.65
C TRP A 116 -3.76 30.08 4.84
N LYS A 117 -5.10 30.13 4.88
CA LYS A 117 -5.91 31.16 4.22
C LYS A 117 -5.55 32.57 4.71
N THR A 118 -5.24 32.71 5.99
CA THR A 118 -4.87 33.99 6.59
C THR A 118 -3.50 34.46 6.07
N ILE A 119 -2.54 33.56 5.90
CA ILE A 119 -1.21 33.89 5.35
C ILE A 119 -1.31 34.32 3.88
N GLN A 120 -2.11 33.63 3.08
CA GLN A 120 -2.29 33.98 1.67
C GLN A 120 -2.93 35.36 1.46
N ARG A 121 -3.78 35.81 2.37
CA ARG A 121 -4.40 37.15 2.30
C ARG A 121 -3.44 38.29 2.66
N ARG A 122 -2.30 37.98 3.26
CA ARG A 122 -1.30 38.98 3.67
C ARG A 122 -0.14 39.15 2.67
N ARG A 123 -0.13 38.32 1.62
CA ARG A 123 0.78 38.43 0.47
C ARG A 123 0.07 39.06 -0.72
#